data_e1c51dac63c3b023b33c98a387143a08
#
_entry.id   e1c51dac63c3b023b33c98a387143a08
#
_cell.length_a   1.000
_cell.length_b   1.000
_cell.length_c   1.000
_cell.angle_alpha   90.00
_cell.angle_beta   90.00
_cell.angle_gamma   90.00
#
_symmetry.space_group_name_H-M   'P 1'
#
loop_
_entity.id
_entity.type
_entity.pdbx_description
1 polymer ?
#
loop_
_entity_poly.entity_id
_entity_poly.type
_entity_poly.pdbx_seq_one_letter_code
_entity_poly.pdbx_strand_id
1 'polypeptide(L)'
;MNKQPEVCERTKANLLEAFWKVYNKNTLYKVRIKEITDKAGYNRSTFYKYFSDINDILEYGEKILIDEILEYLNNALENLNSKDVIAKTAEAYEKYGYYLSKLLGPTGDPSFAEKYKVAIKPLLFKKFNLREDDFRIDILCEYCLGAIISSITYWYNNKTFSAEELAWLLHNLMKEGIFSILK
;
A
#
# COMPACT_ATOMS: atom_id res chain seq x y z
N MET A 1 -2.15 -19.01 -30.53
CA MET A 1 -2.01 -17.60 -30.97
C MET A 1 -1.42 -16.84 -29.81
N ASN A 2 -0.09 -16.60 -29.80
CA ASN A 2 0.58 -15.86 -28.74
C ASN A 2 0.14 -14.39 -28.83
N LYS A 3 -0.69 -13.93 -27.87
CA LYS A 3 -0.90 -12.50 -27.70
C LYS A 3 0.43 -11.89 -27.28
N GLN A 4 0.84 -10.80 -27.93
CA GLN A 4 2.04 -10.08 -27.55
C GLN A 4 1.98 -9.75 -26.03
N PRO A 5 3.06 -9.92 -25.27
CA PRO A 5 3.09 -9.69 -23.83
C PRO A 5 2.48 -8.33 -23.40
N GLU A 6 2.73 -7.28 -24.16
CA GLU A 6 2.19 -5.93 -23.93
C GLU A 6 0.64 -5.87 -23.91
N VAL A 7 -0.04 -6.66 -24.77
CA VAL A 7 -1.50 -6.70 -24.82
C VAL A 7 -2.05 -7.41 -23.58
N CYS A 8 -1.34 -8.43 -23.08
CA CYS A 8 -1.71 -9.12 -21.86
C CYS A 8 -1.61 -8.22 -20.64
N GLU A 9 -0.49 -7.54 -20.46
CA GLU A 9 -0.27 -6.63 -19.33
C GLU A 9 -1.21 -5.43 -19.37
N ARG A 10 -1.46 -4.84 -20.53
CA ARG A 10 -2.45 -3.77 -20.68
C ARG A 10 -3.86 -4.23 -20.30
N THR A 11 -4.24 -5.46 -20.67
CA THR A 11 -5.57 -5.99 -20.32
C THR A 11 -5.70 -6.23 -18.81
N LYS A 12 -4.67 -6.78 -18.17
CA LYS A 12 -4.63 -6.93 -16.70
C LYS A 12 -4.73 -5.59 -15.99
N ALA A 13 -3.95 -4.60 -16.44
CA ALA A 13 -3.96 -3.24 -15.88
C ALA A 13 -5.35 -2.60 -15.99
N ASN A 14 -6.02 -2.69 -17.13
CA ASN A 14 -7.37 -2.15 -17.32
C ASN A 14 -8.40 -2.86 -16.43
N LEU A 15 -8.30 -4.18 -16.27
CA LEU A 15 -9.17 -4.95 -15.37
C LEU A 15 -8.92 -4.56 -13.91
N LEU A 16 -7.65 -4.40 -13.51
CA LEU A 16 -7.28 -3.99 -12.17
C LEU A 16 -7.76 -2.56 -11.85
N GLU A 17 -7.61 -1.63 -12.78
CA GLU A 17 -8.13 -0.27 -12.61
C GLU A 17 -9.65 -0.25 -12.42
N ALA A 18 -10.37 -1.04 -13.23
CA ALA A 18 -11.82 -1.20 -13.10
C ALA A 18 -12.20 -1.86 -11.77
N PHE A 19 -11.45 -2.87 -11.33
CA PHE A 19 -11.63 -3.51 -10.03
C PHE A 19 -11.52 -2.50 -8.90
N TRP A 20 -10.48 -1.70 -8.85
CA TRP A 20 -10.31 -0.66 -7.83
C TRP A 20 -11.47 0.34 -7.82
N LYS A 21 -11.94 0.77 -8.99
CA LYS A 21 -13.10 1.69 -9.11
C LYS A 21 -14.41 1.09 -8.59
N VAL A 22 -14.57 -0.24 -8.67
CA VAL A 22 -15.74 -0.97 -8.13
C VAL A 22 -15.55 -1.24 -6.64
N TYR A 23 -14.40 -1.75 -6.24
CA TYR A 23 -14.09 -2.12 -4.87
C TYR A 23 -14.15 -0.93 -3.91
N ASN A 24 -13.69 0.23 -4.32
CA ASN A 24 -13.71 1.43 -3.48
C ASN A 24 -15.11 1.88 -3.04
N LYS A 25 -16.11 1.60 -3.85
CA LYS A 25 -17.52 1.93 -3.56
C LYS A 25 -18.23 0.84 -2.76
N ASN A 26 -17.61 -0.32 -2.63
CA ASN A 26 -18.25 -1.52 -2.11
C ASN A 26 -17.35 -2.22 -1.09
N THR A 27 -17.90 -3.18 -0.37
CA THR A 27 -17.13 -4.20 0.35
C THR A 27 -16.72 -5.31 -0.62
N LEU A 28 -15.63 -6.00 -0.37
CA LEU A 28 -15.09 -7.02 -1.29
C LEU A 28 -16.14 -8.06 -1.73
N TYR A 29 -16.94 -8.56 -0.76
CA TYR A 29 -17.98 -9.56 -1.04
C TYR A 29 -19.14 -9.07 -1.94
N LYS A 30 -19.29 -7.75 -2.12
CA LYS A 30 -20.27 -7.15 -3.03
C LYS A 30 -19.74 -6.92 -4.45
N VAL A 31 -18.42 -6.97 -4.63
CA VAL A 31 -17.80 -6.81 -5.95
C VAL A 31 -18.21 -7.96 -6.87
N ARG A 32 -18.61 -7.64 -8.10
CA ARG A 32 -19.00 -8.63 -9.10
C ARG A 32 -18.11 -8.53 -10.35
N ILE A 33 -17.71 -9.69 -10.89
CA ILE A 33 -16.89 -9.77 -12.10
C ILE A 33 -17.58 -9.02 -13.26
N LYS A 34 -18.92 -9.09 -13.35
CA LYS A 34 -19.66 -8.36 -14.38
C LYS A 34 -19.41 -6.85 -14.31
N GLU A 35 -19.44 -6.26 -13.11
CA GLU A 35 -19.25 -4.82 -12.95
C GLU A 35 -17.82 -4.40 -13.33
N ILE A 36 -16.82 -5.25 -13.02
CA ILE A 36 -15.44 -5.01 -13.41
C ILE A 36 -15.30 -5.07 -14.93
N THR A 37 -15.84 -6.11 -15.56
CA THR A 37 -15.71 -6.30 -17.00
C THR A 37 -16.47 -5.25 -17.80
N ASP A 38 -17.70 -4.90 -17.38
CA ASP A 38 -18.49 -3.83 -18.01
C ASP A 38 -17.74 -2.49 -17.93
N LYS A 39 -17.13 -2.19 -16.76
CA LYS A 39 -16.37 -0.95 -16.55
C LYS A 39 -15.04 -0.90 -17.32
N ALA A 40 -14.41 -2.06 -17.52
CA ALA A 40 -13.15 -2.18 -18.27
C ALA A 40 -13.36 -2.31 -19.80
N GLY A 41 -14.61 -2.44 -20.27
CA GLY A 41 -14.91 -2.64 -21.68
C GLY A 41 -14.58 -4.05 -22.19
N TYR A 42 -14.62 -5.05 -21.31
CA TYR A 42 -14.33 -6.45 -21.64
C TYR A 42 -15.54 -7.36 -21.32
N ASN A 43 -15.48 -8.59 -21.82
CA ASN A 43 -16.42 -9.65 -21.45
C ASN A 43 -15.86 -10.53 -20.30
N ARG A 44 -16.72 -11.31 -19.65
CA ARG A 44 -16.33 -12.21 -18.56
C ARG A 44 -15.29 -13.24 -18.97
N SER A 45 -15.33 -13.73 -20.22
CA SER A 45 -14.34 -14.70 -20.71
C SER A 45 -12.93 -14.08 -20.79
N THR A 46 -12.82 -12.78 -21.01
CA THR A 46 -11.55 -12.06 -20.94
C THR A 46 -11.04 -11.98 -19.50
N PHE A 47 -11.90 -11.74 -18.51
CA PHE A 47 -11.51 -11.77 -17.10
C PHE A 47 -10.91 -13.13 -16.72
N TYR A 48 -11.65 -14.22 -17.01
CA TYR A 48 -11.22 -15.57 -16.66
C TYR A 48 -9.97 -16.10 -17.41
N LYS A 49 -9.46 -15.36 -18.38
CA LYS A 49 -8.15 -15.64 -18.99
C LYS A 49 -6.98 -15.19 -18.13
N TYR A 50 -7.21 -14.28 -17.21
CA TYR A 50 -6.16 -13.64 -16.42
C TYR A 50 -6.33 -13.84 -14.91
N PHE A 51 -7.56 -13.99 -14.45
CA PHE A 51 -7.91 -14.10 -13.04
C PHE A 51 -8.99 -15.17 -12.85
N SER A 52 -8.80 -16.03 -11.85
CA SER A 52 -9.73 -17.10 -11.51
C SER A 52 -10.99 -16.58 -10.83
N ASP A 53 -10.86 -15.57 -9.97
CA ASP A 53 -11.95 -14.97 -9.21
C ASP A 53 -11.60 -13.55 -8.71
N ILE A 54 -12.43 -13.01 -7.82
CA ILE A 54 -12.26 -11.67 -7.22
C ILE A 54 -11.04 -11.62 -6.28
N ASN A 55 -10.72 -12.72 -5.59
CA ASN A 55 -9.57 -12.72 -4.69
C ASN A 55 -8.26 -12.73 -5.47
N ASP A 56 -8.20 -13.42 -6.60
CA ASP A 56 -7.03 -13.47 -7.47
C ASP A 56 -6.67 -12.07 -8.04
N ILE A 57 -7.66 -11.30 -8.51
CA ILE A 57 -7.40 -9.92 -8.95
C ILE A 57 -7.07 -8.99 -7.77
N LEU A 58 -7.64 -9.22 -6.57
CA LEU A 58 -7.27 -8.49 -5.36
C LEU A 58 -5.80 -8.74 -5.00
N GLU A 59 -5.39 -10.01 -4.89
CA GLU A 59 -4.00 -10.40 -4.58
C GLU A 59 -3.01 -9.85 -5.61
N TYR A 60 -3.37 -9.87 -6.88
CA TYR A 60 -2.58 -9.25 -7.94
C TYR A 60 -2.44 -7.74 -7.74
N GLY A 61 -3.52 -7.06 -7.38
CA GLY A 61 -3.51 -5.62 -7.11
C GLY A 61 -2.73 -5.25 -5.85
N GLU A 62 -2.84 -6.04 -4.79
CA GLU A 62 -2.07 -5.89 -3.56
C GLU A 62 -0.58 -6.03 -3.80
N LYS A 63 -0.19 -7.04 -4.58
CA LYS A 63 1.22 -7.24 -4.95
C LYS A 63 1.78 -6.05 -5.71
N ILE A 64 1.08 -5.56 -6.75
CA ILE A 64 1.53 -4.38 -7.51
C ILE A 64 1.66 -3.17 -6.59
N LEU A 65 0.68 -2.93 -5.72
CA LEU A 65 0.73 -1.82 -4.78
C LEU A 65 1.93 -1.90 -3.84
N ILE A 66 2.20 -3.08 -3.29
CA ILE A 66 3.35 -3.32 -2.41
C ILE A 66 4.66 -3.10 -3.18
N ASP A 67 4.79 -3.67 -4.39
CA ASP A 67 5.99 -3.53 -5.22
C ASP A 67 6.28 -2.05 -5.54
N GLU A 68 5.25 -1.28 -5.93
CA GLU A 68 5.38 0.16 -6.19
C GLU A 68 5.79 0.96 -4.94
N ILE A 69 5.21 0.63 -3.78
CA ILE A 69 5.56 1.29 -2.51
C ILE A 69 6.99 0.95 -2.11
N LEU A 70 7.42 -0.30 -2.28
CA LEU A 70 8.80 -0.72 -1.98
C LEU A 70 9.81 0.01 -2.87
N GLU A 71 9.55 0.11 -4.16
CA GLU A 71 10.39 0.87 -5.09
C GLU A 71 10.46 2.34 -4.69
N TYR A 72 9.31 2.94 -4.38
CA TYR A 72 9.24 4.32 -3.93
C TYR A 72 10.02 4.56 -2.64
N LEU A 73 9.82 3.71 -1.63
CA LEU A 73 10.52 3.80 -0.35
C LEU A 73 12.02 3.56 -0.50
N ASN A 74 12.44 2.61 -1.32
CA ASN A 74 13.86 2.37 -1.58
C ASN A 74 14.54 3.63 -2.13
N ASN A 75 13.93 4.27 -3.14
CA ASN A 75 14.42 5.50 -3.74
C ASN A 75 14.38 6.70 -2.75
N ALA A 76 13.34 6.79 -1.92
CA ALA A 76 13.22 7.84 -0.91
C ALA A 76 14.28 7.72 0.18
N LEU A 77 14.61 6.50 0.57
CA LEU A 77 15.60 6.22 1.63
C LEU A 77 17.07 6.29 1.15
N GLU A 78 17.35 6.40 -0.15
CA GLU A 78 18.71 6.56 -0.66
C GLU A 78 19.34 7.89 -0.27
N ASN A 79 18.56 8.95 -0.18
CA ASN A 79 18.98 10.30 0.18
C ASN A 79 18.41 10.69 1.56
N LEU A 80 19.13 10.38 2.63
CA LEU A 80 18.70 10.61 4.03
C LEU A 80 18.76 12.08 4.49
N ASN A 81 18.56 13.05 3.62
CA ASN A 81 18.24 14.40 4.06
C ASN A 81 16.81 14.42 4.62
N SER A 82 16.65 14.79 5.89
CA SER A 82 15.36 14.71 6.59
C SER A 82 14.21 15.47 5.89
N LYS A 83 14.50 16.57 5.21
CA LYS A 83 13.49 17.33 4.44
C LYS A 83 12.99 16.57 3.22
N ASP A 84 13.91 15.95 2.48
CA ASP A 84 13.56 15.19 1.27
C ASP A 84 12.79 13.91 1.65
N VAL A 85 13.13 13.26 2.76
CA VAL A 85 12.40 12.10 3.28
C VAL A 85 10.96 12.47 3.63
N ILE A 86 10.73 13.59 4.33
CA ILE A 86 9.38 14.05 4.69
C ILE A 86 8.56 14.33 3.42
N ALA A 87 9.11 15.10 2.47
CA ALA A 87 8.42 15.43 1.24
C ALA A 87 8.05 14.18 0.42
N LYS A 88 9.00 13.26 0.22
CA LYS A 88 8.75 12.01 -0.50
C LYS A 88 7.75 11.10 0.24
N THR A 89 7.81 11.05 1.57
CA THR A 89 6.84 10.30 2.36
C THR A 89 5.43 10.87 2.22
N ALA A 90 5.30 12.21 2.23
CA ALA A 90 4.03 12.89 1.97
C ALA A 90 3.46 12.57 0.58
N GLU A 91 4.29 12.61 -0.46
CA GLU A 91 3.91 12.20 -1.81
C GLU A 91 3.43 10.74 -1.86
N ALA A 92 4.10 9.82 -1.13
CA ALA A 92 3.67 8.43 -1.03
C ALA A 92 2.29 8.30 -0.34
N TYR A 93 2.06 9.06 0.73
CA TYR A 93 0.77 9.06 1.43
C TYR A 93 -0.37 9.61 0.55
N GLU A 94 -0.12 10.64 -0.24
CA GLU A 94 -1.11 11.13 -1.21
C GLU A 94 -1.37 10.11 -2.34
N LYS A 95 -0.31 9.53 -2.90
CA LYS A 95 -0.41 8.59 -4.02
C LYS A 95 -1.07 7.27 -3.63
N TYR A 96 -0.65 6.68 -2.51
CA TYR A 96 -1.03 5.32 -2.13
C TYR A 96 -2.06 5.26 -0.99
N GLY A 97 -2.26 6.35 -0.25
CA GLY A 97 -3.13 6.39 0.92
C GLY A 97 -4.56 5.96 0.65
N TYR A 98 -5.06 6.23 -0.55
CA TYR A 98 -6.38 5.80 -0.99
C TYR A 98 -6.53 4.26 -1.00
N TYR A 99 -5.57 3.56 -1.62
CA TYR A 99 -5.57 2.10 -1.67
C TYR A 99 -5.29 1.50 -0.29
N LEU A 100 -4.31 2.05 0.41
CA LEU A 100 -3.95 1.61 1.77
C LEU A 100 -5.12 1.75 2.74
N SER A 101 -5.82 2.89 2.74
CA SER A 101 -6.98 3.11 3.62
C SER A 101 -8.12 2.13 3.33
N LYS A 102 -8.29 1.73 2.06
CA LYS A 102 -9.30 0.75 1.66
C LYS A 102 -8.94 -0.66 2.08
N LEU A 103 -7.69 -1.08 1.82
CA LEU A 103 -7.19 -2.42 2.15
C LEU A 103 -7.03 -2.64 3.65
N LEU A 104 -6.54 -1.63 4.37
CA LEU A 104 -6.33 -1.64 5.82
C LEU A 104 -7.57 -1.25 6.62
N GLY A 105 -8.62 -0.77 5.95
CA GLY A 105 -9.87 -0.36 6.59
C GLY A 105 -10.76 -1.55 7.00
N PRO A 106 -11.88 -1.27 7.70
CA PRO A 106 -12.77 -2.31 8.26
C PRO A 106 -13.38 -3.26 7.22
N THR A 107 -13.38 -2.86 5.95
CA THR A 107 -13.94 -3.62 4.83
C THR A 107 -12.88 -4.11 3.85
N GLY A 108 -11.60 -4.00 4.23
CA GLY A 108 -10.44 -4.42 3.44
C GLY A 108 -10.13 -5.90 3.57
N ASP A 109 -8.92 -6.29 3.11
CA ASP A 109 -8.39 -7.63 3.35
C ASP A 109 -7.74 -7.69 4.74
N PRO A 110 -8.25 -8.52 5.67
CA PRO A 110 -7.65 -8.65 7.00
C PRO A 110 -6.18 -9.09 7.00
N SER A 111 -5.72 -9.78 5.94
CA SER A 111 -4.35 -10.26 5.81
C SER A 111 -3.39 -9.22 5.21
N PHE A 112 -3.92 -8.14 4.61
CA PHE A 112 -3.10 -7.17 3.89
C PHE A 112 -2.09 -6.44 4.79
N ALA A 113 -2.47 -6.11 6.02
CA ALA A 113 -1.57 -5.46 6.98
C ALA A 113 -0.31 -6.29 7.23
N GLU A 114 -0.47 -7.61 7.37
CA GLU A 114 0.64 -8.53 7.57
C GLU A 114 1.49 -8.69 6.31
N LYS A 115 0.86 -8.87 5.14
CA LYS A 115 1.55 -8.89 3.83
C LYS A 115 2.41 -7.65 3.64
N TYR A 116 1.86 -6.47 3.98
CA TYR A 116 2.53 -5.19 3.85
C TYR A 116 3.74 -5.09 4.79
N LYS A 117 3.61 -5.47 6.07
CA LYS A 117 4.71 -5.48 7.04
C LYS A 117 5.82 -6.43 6.61
N VAL A 118 5.46 -7.67 6.25
CA VAL A 118 6.42 -8.70 5.80
C VAL A 118 7.22 -8.20 4.59
N ALA A 119 6.58 -7.49 3.67
CA ALA A 119 7.24 -6.95 2.49
C ALA A 119 8.19 -5.77 2.81
N ILE A 120 7.81 -4.86 3.72
CA ILE A 120 8.60 -3.66 4.04
C ILE A 120 9.76 -3.95 5.00
N LYS A 121 9.59 -4.87 5.92
CA LYS A 121 10.56 -5.19 6.97
C LYS A 121 11.98 -5.46 6.45
N PRO A 122 12.21 -6.30 5.42
CA PRO A 122 13.54 -6.53 4.86
C PRO A 122 14.21 -5.26 4.32
N LEU A 123 13.43 -4.34 3.73
CA LEU A 123 13.93 -3.06 3.25
C LEU A 123 14.48 -2.22 4.41
N LEU A 124 13.75 -2.16 5.53
CA LEU A 124 14.17 -1.44 6.73
C LEU A 124 15.44 -2.07 7.34
N PHE A 125 15.47 -3.40 7.47
CA PHE A 125 16.64 -4.12 8.01
C PHE A 125 17.89 -3.82 7.19
N LYS A 126 17.81 -3.94 5.87
CA LYS A 126 18.92 -3.62 4.96
C LYS A 126 19.33 -2.15 5.06
N LYS A 127 18.38 -1.23 5.07
CA LYS A 127 18.64 0.21 5.01
C LYS A 127 19.27 0.78 6.26
N PHE A 128 18.80 0.31 7.42
CA PHE A 128 19.28 0.76 8.72
C PHE A 128 20.34 -0.17 9.32
N ASN A 129 20.82 -1.17 8.55
CA ASN A 129 21.78 -2.18 8.98
C ASN A 129 21.38 -2.82 10.32
N LEU A 130 20.10 -3.19 10.43
CA LEU A 130 19.54 -3.80 11.64
C LEU A 130 19.86 -5.29 11.69
N ARG A 131 19.98 -5.83 12.90
CA ARG A 131 20.23 -7.27 13.11
C ARG A 131 18.94 -8.05 13.02
N GLU A 132 18.89 -9.01 12.11
CA GLU A 132 17.69 -9.87 11.89
C GLU A 132 17.49 -10.89 13.03
N ASP A 133 18.54 -11.18 13.81
CA ASP A 133 18.53 -12.13 14.92
C ASP A 133 18.21 -11.49 16.29
N ASP A 134 17.97 -10.18 16.36
CA ASP A 134 17.62 -9.48 17.60
C ASP A 134 16.11 -9.29 17.73
N PHE A 135 15.50 -10.08 18.59
CA PHE A 135 14.06 -10.03 18.87
C PHE A 135 13.55 -8.64 19.31
N ARG A 136 14.40 -7.82 19.94
CA ARG A 136 14.04 -6.44 20.33
C ARG A 136 13.86 -5.55 19.10
N ILE A 137 14.72 -5.72 18.09
CA ILE A 137 14.60 -5.02 16.82
C ILE A 137 13.30 -5.44 16.11
N ASP A 138 12.97 -6.72 16.16
CA ASP A 138 11.77 -7.27 15.60
C ASP A 138 10.50 -6.62 16.20
N ILE A 139 10.43 -6.53 17.53
CA ILE A 139 9.34 -5.86 18.25
C ILE A 139 9.26 -4.36 17.88
N LEU A 140 10.40 -3.69 17.79
CA LEU A 140 10.43 -2.26 17.41
C LEU A 140 9.91 -2.06 15.98
N CYS A 141 10.27 -2.93 15.04
CA CYS A 141 9.75 -2.88 13.68
C CYS A 141 8.22 -3.09 13.66
N GLU A 142 7.71 -4.08 14.40
CA GLU A 142 6.26 -4.32 14.51
C GLU A 142 5.52 -3.12 15.10
N TYR A 143 6.05 -2.52 16.15
CA TYR A 143 5.50 -1.31 16.75
C TYR A 143 5.48 -0.14 15.77
N CYS A 144 6.59 0.16 15.13
CA CYS A 144 6.71 1.28 14.20
C CYS A 144 5.82 1.10 12.96
N LEU A 145 5.85 -0.07 12.34
CA LEU A 145 5.01 -0.36 11.17
C LEU A 145 3.53 -0.35 11.51
N GLY A 146 3.15 -0.93 12.67
CA GLY A 146 1.77 -0.89 13.15
C GLY A 146 1.28 0.53 13.40
N ALA A 147 2.09 1.37 14.04
CA ALA A 147 1.77 2.77 14.30
C ALA A 147 1.61 3.57 12.99
N ILE A 148 2.53 3.40 12.02
CA ILE A 148 2.47 4.04 10.71
C ILE A 148 1.19 3.64 9.97
N ILE A 149 0.90 2.34 9.88
CA ILE A 149 -0.29 1.80 9.21
C ILE A 149 -1.57 2.40 9.80
N SER A 150 -1.71 2.37 11.12
CA SER A 150 -2.87 2.93 11.82
C SER A 150 -3.02 4.43 11.59
N SER A 151 -1.91 5.17 11.66
CA SER A 151 -1.91 6.63 11.48
C SER A 151 -2.30 7.04 10.07
N ILE A 152 -1.76 6.38 9.03
CA ILE A 152 -2.10 6.63 7.62
C ILE A 152 -3.58 6.35 7.39
N THR A 153 -4.08 5.20 7.89
CA THR A 153 -5.48 4.81 7.73
C THR A 153 -6.42 5.81 8.40
N TYR A 154 -6.10 6.23 9.62
CA TYR A 154 -6.87 7.23 10.34
C TYR A 154 -6.87 8.58 9.61
N TRP A 155 -5.70 9.08 9.24
CA TRP A 155 -5.55 10.34 8.54
C TRP A 155 -6.30 10.36 7.21
N TYR A 156 -6.15 9.30 6.41
CA TYR A 156 -6.79 9.26 5.09
C TYR A 156 -8.31 9.32 5.18
N ASN A 157 -8.89 8.71 6.20
CA ASN A 157 -10.35 8.73 6.41
C ASN A 157 -10.87 10.07 6.99
N ASN A 158 -10.02 10.83 7.65
CA ASN A 158 -10.42 12.06 8.33
C ASN A 158 -9.87 13.34 7.65
N LYS A 159 -8.68 13.27 7.04
CA LYS A 159 -7.99 14.37 6.31
C LYS A 159 -8.05 15.74 7.02
N THR A 160 -7.72 15.74 8.30
CA THR A 160 -7.79 16.94 9.16
C THR A 160 -6.61 17.89 8.95
N PHE A 161 -5.51 17.43 8.35
CA PHE A 161 -4.30 18.18 8.06
C PHE A 161 -3.60 17.60 6.82
N SER A 162 -2.52 18.21 6.33
CA SER A 162 -1.84 17.81 5.09
C SER A 162 -1.05 16.50 5.25
N ALA A 163 -0.75 15.85 4.12
CA ALA A 163 0.13 14.67 4.11
C ALA A 163 1.56 15.03 4.57
N GLU A 164 2.01 16.26 4.31
CA GLU A 164 3.32 16.74 4.76
C GLU A 164 3.36 16.88 6.28
N GLU A 165 2.31 17.41 6.91
CA GLU A 165 2.19 17.46 8.37
C GLU A 165 2.14 16.06 8.99
N LEU A 166 1.45 15.10 8.37
CA LEU A 166 1.47 13.71 8.81
C LEU A 166 2.89 13.11 8.71
N ALA A 167 3.53 13.27 7.56
CA ALA A 167 4.88 12.76 7.34
C ALA A 167 5.88 13.36 8.33
N TRP A 168 5.79 14.67 8.57
CA TRP A 168 6.60 15.37 9.56
C TRP A 168 6.36 14.83 10.97
N LEU A 169 5.09 14.69 11.36
CA LEU A 169 4.70 14.19 12.70
C LEU A 169 5.26 12.78 12.93
N LEU A 170 5.03 11.86 11.99
CA LEU A 170 5.48 10.47 12.10
C LEU A 170 7.00 10.36 12.08
N HIS A 171 7.69 11.16 11.24
CA HIS A 171 9.14 11.22 11.20
C HIS A 171 9.74 11.63 12.55
N ASN A 172 9.21 12.70 13.17
CA ASN A 172 9.71 13.18 14.45
C ASN A 172 9.37 12.23 15.61
N LEU A 173 8.18 11.60 15.59
CA LEU A 173 7.82 10.55 16.55
C LEU A 173 8.80 9.38 16.52
N MET A 174 9.21 8.96 15.33
CA MET A 174 10.19 7.88 15.18
C MET A 174 11.60 8.31 15.63
N LYS A 175 12.00 9.55 15.34
CA LYS A 175 13.34 10.06 15.63
C LYS A 175 13.53 10.44 17.10
N GLU A 176 12.58 11.09 17.69
CA GLU A 176 12.70 11.75 18.99
C GLU A 176 11.80 11.13 20.08
N GLY A 177 10.82 10.33 19.66
CA GLY A 177 9.83 9.72 20.54
C GLY A 177 8.68 10.65 20.91
N ILE A 178 7.60 10.06 21.45
CA ILE A 178 6.32 10.75 21.74
C ILE A 178 6.52 11.92 22.72
N PHE A 179 7.33 11.73 23.74
CA PHE A 179 7.48 12.74 24.81
C PHE A 179 8.23 14.01 24.37
N SER A 180 8.96 13.98 23.25
CA SER A 180 9.60 15.19 22.72
C SER A 180 8.62 16.10 22.00
N ILE A 181 7.53 15.57 21.47
CA ILE A 181 6.53 16.29 20.69
C ILE A 181 5.45 16.90 21.61
N LEU A 182 5.25 16.33 22.81
CA LEU A 182 4.27 16.80 23.77
C LEU A 182 4.82 17.91 24.71
N LYS A 183 6.07 18.33 24.51
CA LYS A 183 6.68 19.48 25.21
C LYS A 183 6.39 20.78 24.46
#